data_6702329856a10e71e87b1f560c1553da
#
_entry.id   6702329856a10e71e87b1f560c1553da
#
_cell.length_a   1.000
_cell.length_b   1.000
_cell.length_c   1.000
_cell.angle_alpha   90.00
_cell.angle_beta   90.00
_cell.angle_gamma   90.00
#
_symmetry.space_group_name_H-M   'P 1'
#
loop_
_entity.id
_entity.type
_entity.pdbx_description
1 polymer ?
#
loop_
_entity_poly.entity_id
_entity_poly.type
_entity_poly.pdbx_seq_one_letter_code
_entity_poly.pdbx_strand_id
1 'polypeptide(L)'
;VDIRQLSDAMHRFVASKGWYGADSPRPQTPRNIATSLAIEAAEVLEHFQWGADDIAHSELAGELADVMLYLLQLASISDIDLEQAVLDKLKVNYGRTWE
;
A
#
# COMPACT_ATOMS: atom_id res chain seq x y z
N VAL A 1 16.55 -0.82 6.22
CA VAL A 1 15.24 -1.48 6.30
C VAL A 1 14.82 -1.88 4.89
N ASP A 2 14.47 -3.13 4.71
CA ASP A 2 13.99 -3.65 3.44
C ASP A 2 12.46 -3.84 3.44
N ILE A 3 11.90 -4.28 2.31
CA ILE A 3 10.46 -4.49 2.17
C ILE A 3 9.94 -5.53 3.15
N ARG A 4 10.68 -6.60 3.40
CA ARG A 4 10.28 -7.64 4.35
C ARG A 4 10.18 -7.08 5.77
N GLN A 5 11.15 -6.29 6.17
CA GLN A 5 11.16 -5.65 7.50
C GLN A 5 10.02 -4.65 7.64
N LEU A 6 9.71 -3.90 6.59
CA LEU A 6 8.53 -3.01 6.57
C LEU A 6 7.24 -3.81 6.69
N SER A 7 7.11 -4.91 5.95
CA SER A 7 5.94 -5.79 6.02
C SER A 7 5.76 -6.37 7.43
N ASP A 8 6.84 -6.83 8.05
CA ASP A 8 6.79 -7.35 9.41
C ASP A 8 6.35 -6.29 10.41
N ALA A 9 6.87 -5.07 10.28
CA ALA A 9 6.47 -3.95 11.12
C ALA A 9 4.98 -3.60 10.94
N MET A 10 4.50 -3.61 9.71
CA MET A 10 3.09 -3.38 9.39
C MET A 10 2.20 -4.46 10.04
N HIS A 11 2.58 -5.74 9.92
CA HIS A 11 1.81 -6.82 10.53
C HIS A 11 1.76 -6.72 12.05
N ARG A 12 2.86 -6.33 12.69
CA ARG A 12 2.87 -6.10 14.14
C ARG A 12 1.89 -4.99 14.53
N PHE A 13 1.83 -3.91 13.75
CA PHE A 13 0.88 -2.84 13.98
C PHE A 13 -0.56 -3.32 13.86
N VAL A 14 -0.91 -3.98 12.76
CA VAL A 14 -2.28 -4.49 12.53
C VAL A 14 -2.69 -5.47 13.62
N ALA A 15 -1.80 -6.39 13.99
CA ALA A 15 -2.05 -7.35 15.07
C ALA A 15 -2.27 -6.64 16.41
N SER A 16 -1.52 -5.58 16.69
CA SER A 16 -1.66 -4.80 17.93
C SER A 16 -3.03 -4.14 18.08
N LYS A 17 -3.71 -3.88 16.96
CA LYS A 17 -5.08 -3.31 16.95
C LYS A 17 -6.16 -4.39 17.03
N GLY A 18 -5.80 -5.67 17.04
CA GLY A 18 -6.75 -6.78 17.05
C GLY A 18 -7.44 -7.01 15.71
N TRP A 19 -7.03 -6.36 14.64
CA TRP A 19 -7.70 -6.42 13.34
C TRP A 19 -7.54 -7.77 12.64
N TYR A 20 -6.52 -8.56 13.00
CA TYR A 20 -6.38 -9.92 12.51
C TYR A 20 -7.19 -10.94 13.28
N GLY A 21 -7.84 -10.55 14.37
CA GLY A 21 -8.65 -11.47 15.18
C GLY A 21 -9.91 -11.92 14.45
N ALA A 22 -10.41 -13.11 14.84
CA ALA A 22 -11.61 -13.70 14.24
C ALA A 22 -12.85 -12.84 14.39
N ASP A 23 -12.94 -12.04 15.47
CA ASP A 23 -14.06 -11.18 15.77
C ASP A 23 -13.85 -9.72 15.38
N SER A 24 -12.83 -9.45 14.54
CA SER A 24 -12.55 -8.08 14.13
C SER A 24 -13.72 -7.47 13.38
N PRO A 25 -14.15 -6.23 13.73
CA PRO A 25 -15.14 -5.50 12.93
C PRO A 25 -14.59 -5.02 11.59
N ARG A 26 -13.29 -5.19 11.39
CA ARG A 26 -12.57 -4.82 10.15
C ARG A 26 -11.78 -6.00 9.63
N PRO A 27 -12.45 -7.04 9.10
CA PRO A 27 -11.76 -8.23 8.61
C PRO A 27 -10.70 -7.85 7.55
N GLN A 28 -9.49 -8.34 7.74
CA GLN A 28 -8.33 -8.00 6.90
C GLN A 28 -8.24 -8.97 5.71
N THR A 29 -9.30 -9.01 4.91
CA THR A 29 -9.35 -9.83 3.70
C THR A 29 -8.69 -9.10 2.52
N PRO A 30 -8.23 -9.82 1.48
CA PRO A 30 -7.68 -9.17 0.29
C PRO A 30 -8.62 -8.13 -0.31
N ARG A 31 -9.91 -8.43 -0.38
CA ARG A 31 -10.91 -7.50 -0.91
C ARG A 31 -10.99 -6.22 -0.07
N ASN A 32 -11.05 -6.34 1.24
CA ASN A 32 -11.16 -5.19 2.13
C ASN A 32 -9.89 -4.36 2.11
N ILE A 33 -8.72 -4.99 2.04
CA ILE A 33 -7.46 -4.28 1.97
C ILE A 33 -7.28 -3.61 0.59
N ALA A 34 -7.70 -4.25 -0.49
CA ALA A 34 -7.70 -3.62 -1.81
C ALA A 34 -8.60 -2.39 -1.85
N THR A 35 -9.76 -2.45 -1.18
CA THR A 35 -10.65 -1.30 -1.04
C THR A 35 -9.98 -0.16 -0.28
N SER A 36 -9.33 -0.46 0.84
CA SER A 36 -8.60 0.54 1.63
C SER A 36 -7.46 1.15 0.82
N LEU A 37 -6.74 0.33 0.06
CA LEU A 37 -5.67 0.81 -0.84
C LEU A 37 -6.21 1.81 -1.86
N ALA A 38 -7.34 1.51 -2.49
CA ALA A 38 -7.96 2.39 -3.47
C ALA A 38 -8.41 3.72 -2.84
N ILE A 39 -8.99 3.68 -1.64
CA ILE A 39 -9.41 4.87 -0.91
C ILE A 39 -8.19 5.75 -0.58
N GLU A 40 -7.12 5.17 -0.06
CA GLU A 40 -5.91 5.92 0.26
C GLU A 40 -5.26 6.54 -0.98
N ALA A 41 -5.25 5.80 -2.10
CA ALA A 41 -4.75 6.35 -3.36
C ALA A 41 -5.58 7.55 -3.82
N ALA A 42 -6.90 7.50 -3.65
CA ALA A 42 -7.79 8.61 -3.95
C ALA A 42 -7.52 9.82 -3.07
N GLU A 43 -7.16 9.62 -1.80
CA GLU A 43 -6.78 10.71 -0.89
C GLU A 43 -5.53 11.44 -1.37
N VAL A 44 -4.57 10.72 -1.96
CA VAL A 44 -3.41 11.36 -2.61
C VAL A 44 -3.89 12.29 -3.73
N LEU A 45 -4.81 11.82 -4.56
CA LEU A 45 -5.36 12.61 -5.67
C LEU A 45 -6.10 13.85 -5.17
N GLU A 46 -6.82 13.76 -4.06
CA GLU A 46 -7.57 14.89 -3.49
C GLU A 46 -6.69 16.10 -3.18
N HIS A 47 -5.44 15.89 -2.81
CA HIS A 47 -4.49 16.98 -2.58
C HIS A 47 -4.28 17.85 -3.82
N PHE A 48 -4.49 17.30 -5.00
CA PHE A 48 -4.26 17.96 -6.28
C PHE A 48 -5.56 18.42 -6.97
N GLN A 49 -6.70 18.17 -6.36
CA GLN A 49 -8.02 18.35 -6.99
C GLN A 49 -8.26 19.77 -7.51
N TRP A 50 -7.79 20.76 -6.79
CA TRP A 50 -8.04 22.17 -7.10
C TRP A 50 -6.84 22.88 -7.72
N GLY A 51 -5.93 22.13 -8.32
CA GLY A 51 -4.73 22.67 -8.95
C GLY A 51 -3.71 23.18 -7.94
N ALA A 52 -3.77 22.70 -6.71
CA ALA A 52 -2.81 23.08 -5.68
C ALA A 52 -1.45 22.46 -5.99
N ASP A 53 -0.47 23.30 -6.32
CA ASP A 53 0.91 22.89 -6.50
C ASP A 53 1.66 22.86 -5.16
N ASP A 54 1.06 23.44 -4.12
CA ASP A 54 1.67 23.64 -2.81
C ASP A 54 1.08 22.71 -1.76
N ILE A 55 1.25 21.40 -1.96
CA ILE A 55 0.90 20.44 -0.92
C ILE A 55 1.94 20.50 0.18
N ALA A 56 1.50 20.49 1.43
CA ALA A 56 2.42 20.30 2.53
C ALA A 56 3.15 18.97 2.33
N HIS A 57 4.47 19.03 2.21
CA HIS A 57 5.31 17.87 1.94
C HIS A 57 5.09 16.73 2.95
N SER A 58 4.89 17.09 4.22
CA SER A 58 4.64 16.11 5.28
C SER A 58 3.29 15.42 5.14
N GLU A 59 2.25 16.11 4.65
CA GLU A 59 0.94 15.51 4.39
C GLU A 59 1.00 14.52 3.25
N LEU A 60 1.65 14.90 2.15
CA LEU A 60 1.85 14.00 1.02
C LEU A 60 2.66 12.77 1.43
N ALA A 61 3.73 12.96 2.20
CA ALA A 61 4.55 11.84 2.69
C ALA A 61 3.72 10.86 3.52
N GLY A 62 2.85 11.36 4.40
CA GLY A 62 1.96 10.53 5.19
C GLY A 62 0.99 9.71 4.34
N GLU A 63 0.36 10.35 3.34
CA GLU A 63 -0.57 9.67 2.44
C GLU A 63 0.13 8.61 1.59
N LEU A 64 1.33 8.88 1.09
CA LEU A 64 2.11 7.90 0.34
C LEU A 64 2.52 6.72 1.23
N ALA A 65 2.84 6.99 2.49
CA ALA A 65 3.15 5.94 3.46
C ALA A 65 1.94 5.03 3.69
N ASP A 66 0.74 5.60 3.83
CA ASP A 66 -0.48 4.82 4.01
C ASP A 66 -0.77 3.93 2.78
N VAL A 67 -0.59 4.46 1.58
CA VAL A 67 -0.71 3.66 0.35
C VAL A 67 0.27 2.49 0.36
N MET A 68 1.51 2.73 0.74
CA MET A 68 2.53 1.68 0.79
C MET A 68 2.20 0.62 1.84
N LEU A 69 1.70 1.01 3.01
CA LEU A 69 1.34 0.07 4.06
C LEU A 69 0.22 -0.88 3.61
N TYR A 70 -0.83 -0.38 2.96
CA TYR A 70 -1.88 -1.24 2.42
C TYR A 70 -1.39 -2.12 1.28
N LEU A 71 -0.50 -1.60 0.44
CA LEU A 71 0.10 -2.38 -0.64
C LEU A 71 0.93 -3.55 -0.11
N LEU A 72 1.76 -3.31 0.89
CA LEU A 72 2.54 -4.34 1.56
C LEU A 72 1.63 -5.41 2.19
N GLN A 73 0.56 -4.96 2.85
CA GLN A 73 -0.39 -5.87 3.50
C GLN A 73 -1.10 -6.74 2.47
N LEU A 74 -1.61 -6.15 1.40
CA LEU A 74 -2.32 -6.89 0.35
C LEU A 74 -1.41 -7.95 -0.29
N ALA A 75 -0.19 -7.58 -0.62
CA ALA A 75 0.78 -8.52 -1.18
C ALA A 75 1.04 -9.68 -0.20
N SER A 76 1.26 -9.37 1.07
CA SER A 76 1.58 -10.36 2.10
C SER A 76 0.44 -11.34 2.35
N ILE A 77 -0.79 -10.85 2.53
CA ILE A 77 -1.95 -11.73 2.79
C ILE A 77 -2.37 -12.51 1.54
N SER A 78 -1.88 -12.12 0.37
CA SER A 78 -2.11 -12.82 -0.91
C SER A 78 -0.95 -13.73 -1.30
N ASP A 79 0.01 -13.93 -0.40
CA ASP A 79 1.21 -14.75 -0.62
C ASP A 79 2.04 -14.32 -1.83
N ILE A 80 2.14 -13.01 -2.05
CA ILE A 80 2.94 -12.43 -3.12
C ILE A 80 4.23 -11.83 -2.55
N ASP A 81 5.38 -12.26 -3.09
CA ASP A 81 6.65 -11.62 -2.85
C ASP A 81 6.70 -10.33 -3.68
N LEU A 82 6.37 -9.20 -3.05
CA LEU A 82 6.23 -7.93 -3.74
C LEU A 82 7.55 -7.45 -4.34
N GLU A 83 8.66 -7.63 -3.64
CA GLU A 83 9.98 -7.26 -4.14
C GLU A 83 10.29 -7.97 -5.45
N GLN A 84 10.08 -9.29 -5.48
CA GLN A 84 10.31 -10.08 -6.69
C GLN A 84 9.33 -9.70 -7.81
N ALA A 85 8.07 -9.48 -7.47
CA ALA A 85 7.06 -9.07 -8.43
C ALA A 85 7.43 -7.74 -9.10
N VAL A 86 7.94 -6.78 -8.32
CA VAL A 86 8.38 -5.48 -8.85
C VAL A 86 9.60 -5.66 -9.76
N LEU A 87 10.59 -6.45 -9.35
CA LEU A 87 11.78 -6.71 -10.16
C LEU A 87 11.41 -7.38 -11.49
N ASP A 88 10.52 -8.37 -11.44
CA ASP A 88 10.06 -9.06 -12.65
C ASP A 88 9.29 -8.12 -13.57
N LYS A 89 8.45 -7.25 -13.00
CA LYS A 89 7.67 -6.29 -13.79
C LYS A 89 8.57 -5.24 -14.44
N LEU A 90 9.61 -4.80 -13.77
CA LEU A 90 10.59 -3.89 -14.37
C LEU A 90 11.27 -4.52 -15.58
N LYS A 91 11.63 -5.80 -15.51
CA LYS A 91 12.18 -6.53 -16.66
C LYS A 91 11.24 -6.53 -17.84
N VAL A 92 9.96 -6.86 -17.59
CA VAL A 92 8.92 -6.84 -18.63
C VAL A 92 8.82 -5.45 -19.25
N ASN A 93 8.78 -4.42 -18.40
CA ASN A 93 8.62 -3.03 -18.84
C ASN A 93 9.83 -2.54 -19.67
N TYR A 94 11.05 -2.94 -19.34
CA TYR A 94 12.23 -2.61 -20.14
C TYR A 94 12.16 -3.22 -21.56
N GLY A 95 11.52 -4.38 -21.69
CA GLY A 95 11.36 -5.05 -22.98
C GLY A 95 10.16 -4.58 -23.81
N ARG A 96 9.29 -3.71 -23.24
CA ARG A 96 8.09 -3.24 -23.94
C ARG A 96 8.35 -1.98 -24.75
N THR A 97 7.61 -1.90 -25.89
CA THR A 97 7.53 -0.64 -26.63
C THR A 97 6.31 0.14 -26.13
N TRP A 98 6.54 1.34 -25.67
CA TRP A 98 5.48 2.23 -25.18
C TRP A 98 5.14 3.27 -26.24
N GLU A 99 3.85 3.38 -26.57
CA GLU A 99 3.35 4.37 -27.53
C GLU A 99 2.70 5.57 -26.84
#